data_6f25aece5daccfc130c1741cfefdfeef
#
_entry.id   6f25aece5daccfc130c1741cfefdfeef
#
_cell.length_a   1.000
_cell.length_b   1.000
_cell.length_c   1.000
_cell.angle_alpha   90.00
_cell.angle_beta   90.00
_cell.angle_gamma   90.00
#
_symmetry.space_group_name_H-M   'P 1'
#
loop_
_entity.id
_entity.type
_entity.pdbx_description
1 polymer ?
#
loop_
_entity_poly.entity_id
_entity_poly.type
_entity_poly.pdbx_seq_one_letter_code
_entity_poly.pdbx_strand_id
1 'polypeptide(L)'
;LDSIDLLESRIDAIDSTNTTSIITFLRTIPATITLADGVTLYEGSLWDLLHDPCWESTDPISDPECAVWLILELTCPPSSGNIEVLECRQALRTDMVDVVFDTLTDEVKSMLLNEAGTKAIVYVTQPYMNLNVAGVLRDEIDGILSEEQALPDTRTSLLTGGLPVSLDINKGIHDTQNQTTIITLIILTIVLCFVFKSIRLGLYSMIPVAVVILWQPLLMQNPDVSINIFTVMIGTIVFGI
;
A
#
# COMPACT_ATOMS: atom_id res chain seq x y z
N LEU A 1 -3.27 15.27 6.60
CA LEU A 1 -2.27 15.17 5.54
C LEU A 1 -0.94 14.65 6.09
N ASP A 2 -0.44 15.21 7.21
CA ASP A 2 0.86 14.86 7.80
C ASP A 2 1.01 13.37 8.10
N SER A 3 -0.07 12.73 8.57
CA SER A 3 -0.09 11.28 8.82
C SER A 3 0.07 10.45 7.55
N ILE A 4 -0.46 10.94 6.41
CA ILE A 4 -0.30 10.27 5.12
C ILE A 4 1.13 10.44 4.62
N ASP A 5 1.71 11.63 4.76
CA ASP A 5 3.09 11.92 4.38
C ASP A 5 4.09 11.05 5.17
N LEU A 6 3.89 10.94 6.48
CA LEU A 6 4.69 10.06 7.33
C LEU A 6 4.57 8.60 6.90
N LEU A 7 3.35 8.15 6.57
CA LEU A 7 3.12 6.78 6.09
C LEU A 7 3.81 6.53 4.75
N GLU A 8 3.67 7.45 3.79
CA GLU A 8 4.37 7.37 2.50
C GLU A 8 5.87 7.29 2.68
N SER A 9 6.45 8.17 3.48
CA SER A 9 7.90 8.20 3.71
C SER A 9 8.43 6.90 4.33
N ARG A 10 7.65 6.26 5.21
CA ARG A 10 8.01 4.97 5.80
C ARG A 10 7.90 3.81 4.82
N ILE A 11 6.89 3.81 3.96
CA ILE A 11 6.73 2.78 2.93
C ILE A 11 7.78 2.96 1.82
N ASP A 12 8.03 4.19 1.39
CA ASP A 12 9.03 4.49 0.36
C ASP A 12 10.47 4.23 0.84
N ALA A 13 10.70 4.12 2.14
CA ALA A 13 11.98 3.69 2.69
C ALA A 13 12.26 2.20 2.47
N ILE A 14 11.24 1.40 2.11
CA ILE A 14 11.40 0.00 1.74
C ILE A 14 11.93 -0.08 0.30
N ASP A 15 12.96 -0.87 0.09
CA ASP A 15 13.56 -1.03 -1.24
C ASP A 15 12.53 -1.47 -2.29
N SER A 16 12.56 -0.80 -3.43
CA SER A 16 11.72 -1.10 -4.61
C SER A 16 10.22 -0.82 -4.44
N THR A 17 9.80 -0.09 -3.41
CA THR A 17 8.44 0.42 -3.30
C THR A 17 8.38 1.88 -3.73
N ASN A 18 7.22 2.30 -4.22
CA ASN A 18 6.91 3.71 -4.49
C ASN A 18 5.45 3.94 -4.17
N THR A 19 5.17 4.97 -3.40
CA THR A 19 3.81 5.34 -3.01
C THR A 19 3.26 6.45 -3.89
N THR A 20 1.95 6.47 -4.05
CA THR A 20 1.22 7.53 -4.72
C THR A 20 -0.07 7.80 -3.96
N SER A 21 -0.21 9.02 -3.46
CA SER A 21 -1.39 9.48 -2.75
C SER A 21 -1.76 10.91 -3.15
N ILE A 22 -2.69 11.49 -2.42
CA ILE A 22 -3.01 12.90 -2.53
C ILE A 22 -1.80 13.80 -2.26
N ILE A 23 -0.89 13.37 -1.38
CA ILE A 23 0.35 14.12 -1.07
C ILE A 23 1.27 14.20 -2.29
N THR A 24 1.51 13.05 -2.94
CA THR A 24 2.30 12.99 -4.17
C THR A 24 1.72 13.92 -5.22
N PHE A 25 0.39 13.96 -5.32
CA PHE A 25 -0.30 14.87 -6.24
C PHE A 25 -0.07 16.36 -5.85
N LEU A 26 -0.22 16.71 -4.57
CA LEU A 26 0.03 18.07 -4.08
C LEU A 26 1.48 18.53 -4.30
N ARG A 27 2.45 17.62 -4.25
CA ARG A 27 3.86 17.90 -4.56
C ARG A 27 4.10 18.19 -6.05
N THR A 28 3.23 17.72 -6.94
CA THR A 28 3.35 17.97 -8.38
C THR A 28 2.65 19.25 -8.83
N ILE A 29 1.74 19.80 -8.02
CA ILE A 29 1.05 21.05 -8.36
C ILE A 29 1.98 22.23 -8.08
N PRO A 30 2.33 23.02 -9.12
CA PRO A 30 3.13 24.22 -8.92
C PRO A 30 2.29 25.29 -8.19
N ALA A 31 2.88 25.91 -7.19
CA ALA A 31 2.31 27.06 -6.50
C ALA A 31 3.23 28.27 -6.68
N THR A 32 2.66 29.37 -7.14
CA THR A 32 3.39 30.62 -7.35
C THR A 32 2.62 31.77 -6.72
N ILE A 33 3.27 32.52 -5.85
CA ILE A 33 2.72 33.72 -5.23
C ILE A 33 3.45 34.92 -5.82
N THR A 34 2.71 35.79 -6.51
CA THR A 34 3.25 37.00 -7.15
C THR A 34 2.51 38.22 -6.64
N LEU A 35 3.24 39.25 -6.28
CA LEU A 35 2.70 40.55 -5.90
C LEU A 35 2.17 41.31 -7.14
N ALA A 36 1.33 42.30 -6.89
CA ALA A 36 0.75 43.15 -7.95
C ALA A 36 1.78 43.93 -8.77
N ASP A 37 2.95 44.11 -8.25
CA ASP A 37 4.14 44.75 -8.93
C ASP A 37 4.94 43.74 -9.77
N GLY A 38 4.55 42.49 -9.81
CA GLY A 38 5.20 41.42 -10.59
C GLY A 38 6.36 40.73 -9.86
N VAL A 39 6.61 41.05 -8.60
CA VAL A 39 7.62 40.33 -7.79
C VAL A 39 7.10 38.98 -7.35
N THR A 40 7.77 37.91 -7.68
CA THR A 40 7.47 36.56 -7.21
C THR A 40 8.01 36.38 -5.79
N LEU A 41 7.11 36.11 -4.86
CA LEU A 41 7.43 35.85 -3.45
C LEU A 41 7.71 34.38 -3.19
N TYR A 42 6.99 33.51 -3.89
CA TYR A 42 7.11 32.07 -3.74
C TYR A 42 6.98 31.39 -5.09
N GLU A 43 7.83 30.41 -5.32
CA GLU A 43 7.76 29.50 -6.45
C GLU A 43 8.18 28.10 -5.96
N GLY A 44 7.25 27.16 -5.91
CA GLY A 44 7.50 25.82 -5.39
C GLY A 44 6.30 24.92 -5.61
N SER A 45 6.21 23.84 -4.84
CA SER A 45 5.04 22.97 -4.84
C SER A 45 3.96 23.50 -3.90
N LEU A 46 2.73 23.09 -4.18
CA LEU A 46 1.62 23.41 -3.28
C LEU A 46 1.79 22.72 -1.91
N TRP A 47 2.40 21.54 -1.91
CA TRP A 47 2.73 20.82 -0.67
C TRP A 47 3.68 21.62 0.20
N ASP A 48 4.78 22.12 -0.37
CA ASP A 48 5.78 22.91 0.35
C ASP A 48 5.16 24.20 0.89
N LEU A 49 4.27 24.83 0.11
CA LEU A 49 3.55 26.02 0.54
C LEU A 49 2.67 25.75 1.76
N LEU A 50 1.95 24.62 1.80
CA LEU A 50 1.09 24.23 2.92
C LEU A 50 1.88 23.83 4.16
N HIS A 51 3.14 23.42 4.00
CA HIS A 51 4.05 22.99 5.08
C HIS A 51 5.14 24.02 5.38
N ASP A 52 5.00 25.23 4.86
CA ASP A 52 5.91 26.32 5.19
C ASP A 52 5.91 26.54 6.72
N PRO A 53 7.10 26.59 7.37
CA PRO A 53 7.21 26.76 8.82
C PRO A 53 6.59 28.06 9.33
N CYS A 54 6.32 29.01 8.45
CA CYS A 54 5.66 30.27 8.78
C CYS A 54 4.23 30.12 9.32
N TRP A 55 3.55 29.02 8.99
CA TRP A 55 2.21 28.78 9.52
C TRP A 55 2.20 28.61 11.05
N GLU A 56 3.31 28.13 11.60
CA GLU A 56 3.49 27.88 13.04
C GLU A 56 4.31 28.97 13.76
N SER A 57 4.98 29.84 13.02
CA SER A 57 5.81 30.91 13.58
C SER A 57 4.95 32.06 14.11
N THR A 58 5.20 32.50 15.35
CA THR A 58 4.56 33.67 15.94
C THR A 58 5.30 34.98 15.64
N ASP A 59 6.56 34.90 15.18
CA ASP A 59 7.41 36.05 14.85
C ASP A 59 8.02 35.90 13.45
N PRO A 60 7.28 36.33 12.42
CA PRO A 60 7.72 36.21 11.04
C PRO A 60 8.91 37.08 10.66
N ILE A 61 9.26 38.08 11.47
CA ILE A 61 10.38 38.99 11.18
C ILE A 61 11.73 38.33 11.41
N SER A 62 11.77 37.32 12.28
CA SER A 62 13.01 36.60 12.60
C SER A 62 13.32 35.45 11.62
N ASP A 63 12.39 35.10 10.73
CA ASP A 63 12.55 33.98 9.79
C ASP A 63 12.57 34.50 8.34
N PRO A 64 13.77 34.78 7.75
CA PRO A 64 13.89 35.34 6.41
C PRO A 64 13.50 34.37 5.28
N GLU A 65 13.23 33.10 5.61
CA GLU A 65 12.83 32.07 4.63
C GLU A 65 11.31 31.97 4.45
N CYS A 66 10.56 32.81 5.16
CA CYS A 66 9.11 32.80 5.18
C CYS A 66 8.48 33.33 3.89
N ALA A 67 8.14 32.47 2.95
CA ALA A 67 7.58 32.85 1.65
C ALA A 67 6.14 33.41 1.75
N VAL A 68 5.36 32.94 2.70
CA VAL A 68 3.95 33.35 2.91
C VAL A 68 3.81 34.50 3.91
N TRP A 69 4.92 35.03 4.42
CA TRP A 69 4.93 36.04 5.47
C TRP A 69 4.01 37.25 5.17
N LEU A 70 4.11 37.81 3.97
CA LEU A 70 3.36 39.00 3.60
C LEU A 70 1.84 38.75 3.58
N ILE A 71 1.42 37.58 3.14
CA ILE A 71 0.02 37.16 3.14
C ILE A 71 -0.49 37.00 4.55
N LEU A 72 0.33 36.38 5.43
CA LEU A 72 -0.01 36.16 6.83
C LEU A 72 -0.10 37.48 7.61
N GLU A 73 0.79 38.43 7.34
CA GLU A 73 0.78 39.75 7.98
C GLU A 73 -0.46 40.57 7.56
N LEU A 74 -0.86 40.48 6.30
CA LEU A 74 -2.04 41.18 5.79
C LEU A 74 -3.35 40.55 6.28
N THR A 75 -3.39 39.23 6.42
CA THR A 75 -4.63 38.50 6.76
C THR A 75 -4.78 38.24 8.23
N CYS A 76 -3.67 37.97 8.93
CA CYS A 76 -3.62 37.68 10.36
C CYS A 76 -2.62 38.63 11.06
N PRO A 77 -2.96 39.91 11.23
CA PRO A 77 -2.03 40.92 11.73
C PRO A 77 -1.61 40.62 13.18
N PRO A 78 -0.37 40.90 13.56
CA PRO A 78 0.19 40.60 14.87
C PRO A 78 -0.38 41.47 16.03
N SER A 79 -1.33 42.32 15.73
CA SER A 79 -2.04 43.18 16.72
C SER A 79 -2.95 42.41 17.69
N SER A 80 -3.31 41.17 17.33
CA SER A 80 -4.05 40.23 18.15
C SER A 80 -3.02 39.38 18.92
N GLY A 81 -3.31 38.92 20.13
CA GLY A 81 -2.38 38.14 20.95
C GLY A 81 -1.90 36.87 20.20
N ASN A 82 -0.73 36.34 20.58
CA ASN A 82 -0.07 35.23 19.90
C ASN A 82 -0.97 34.00 19.63
N ILE A 83 -1.94 33.73 20.51
CA ILE A 83 -2.88 32.61 20.36
C ILE A 83 -3.88 32.89 19.20
N GLU A 84 -4.44 34.10 19.17
CA GLU A 84 -5.40 34.50 18.13
C GLU A 84 -4.75 34.54 16.72
N VAL A 85 -3.45 34.88 16.65
CA VAL A 85 -2.68 34.86 15.40
C VAL A 85 -2.50 33.44 14.88
N LEU A 86 -2.16 32.49 15.77
CA LEU A 86 -2.00 31.08 15.38
C LEU A 86 -3.33 30.46 14.95
N GLU A 87 -4.42 30.74 15.64
CA GLU A 87 -5.76 30.27 15.25
C GLU A 87 -6.17 30.84 13.89
N CYS A 88 -5.91 32.13 13.64
CA CYS A 88 -6.16 32.76 12.35
C CYS A 88 -5.37 32.06 11.22
N ARG A 89 -4.07 31.79 11.42
CA ARG A 89 -3.21 31.16 10.43
C ARG A 89 -3.64 29.72 10.16
N GLN A 90 -4.00 28.97 11.19
CA GLN A 90 -4.53 27.61 11.02
C GLN A 90 -5.84 27.59 10.24
N ALA A 91 -6.75 28.54 10.52
CA ALA A 91 -7.97 28.70 9.76
C ALA A 91 -7.69 29.02 8.28
N LEU A 92 -6.78 29.95 8.02
CA LEU A 92 -6.39 30.32 6.65
C LEU A 92 -5.73 29.13 5.91
N ARG A 93 -4.88 28.36 6.58
CA ARG A 93 -4.29 27.14 6.01
C ARG A 93 -5.35 26.12 5.68
N THR A 94 -6.35 25.95 6.53
CA THR A 94 -7.48 25.03 6.29
C THR A 94 -8.31 25.49 5.09
N ASP A 95 -8.64 26.78 5.01
CA ASP A 95 -9.38 27.36 3.91
C ASP A 95 -8.61 27.18 2.57
N MET A 96 -7.29 27.34 2.58
CA MET A 96 -6.46 27.08 1.40
C MET A 96 -6.51 25.61 0.98
N VAL A 97 -6.47 24.68 1.92
CA VAL A 97 -6.61 23.25 1.64
C VAL A 97 -7.98 22.99 1.01
N ASP A 98 -9.05 23.53 1.56
CA ASP A 98 -10.40 23.35 1.05
C ASP A 98 -10.54 23.91 -0.38
N VAL A 99 -10.01 25.10 -0.66
CA VAL A 99 -10.00 25.68 -2.01
C VAL A 99 -9.24 24.79 -2.99
N VAL A 100 -8.10 24.24 -2.58
CA VAL A 100 -7.33 23.31 -3.41
C VAL A 100 -8.12 22.05 -3.71
N PHE A 101 -8.72 21.47 -2.68
CA PHE A 101 -9.57 20.29 -2.87
C PHE A 101 -10.78 20.58 -3.76
N ASP A 102 -11.35 21.79 -3.70
CA ASP A 102 -12.46 22.18 -4.57
C ASP A 102 -12.04 22.37 -6.03
N THR A 103 -10.80 22.74 -6.29
CA THR A 103 -10.24 22.86 -7.64
C THR A 103 -9.86 21.53 -8.28
N LEU A 104 -9.67 20.47 -7.48
CA LEU A 104 -9.40 19.14 -7.99
C LEU A 104 -10.58 18.59 -8.79
N THR A 105 -10.31 17.97 -9.93
CA THR A 105 -11.36 17.30 -10.71
C THR A 105 -12.00 16.17 -9.91
N ASP A 106 -13.30 15.97 -10.13
CA ASP A 106 -14.05 14.90 -9.44
C ASP A 106 -13.42 13.51 -9.69
N GLU A 107 -12.76 13.34 -10.84
CA GLU A 107 -12.05 12.11 -11.20
C GLU A 107 -10.88 11.87 -10.26
N VAL A 108 -10.04 12.86 -10.02
CA VAL A 108 -8.89 12.75 -9.08
C VAL A 108 -9.36 12.58 -7.65
N LYS A 109 -10.39 13.35 -7.23
CA LYS A 109 -10.98 13.20 -5.90
C LYS A 109 -11.48 11.77 -5.67
N SER A 110 -12.25 11.22 -6.61
CA SER A 110 -12.81 9.87 -6.48
C SER A 110 -11.77 8.75 -6.48
N MET A 111 -10.58 8.98 -7.07
CA MET A 111 -9.48 8.01 -7.06
C MET A 111 -8.73 7.98 -5.73
N LEU A 112 -8.59 9.12 -5.06
CA LEU A 112 -7.71 9.28 -3.90
C LEU A 112 -8.46 9.45 -2.59
N LEU A 113 -9.71 9.92 -2.65
CA LEU A 113 -10.51 10.25 -1.48
C LEU A 113 -11.92 9.66 -1.59
N ASN A 114 -12.56 9.41 -0.46
CA ASN A 114 -13.98 9.12 -0.44
C ASN A 114 -14.81 10.43 -0.55
N GLU A 115 -16.10 10.33 -0.92
CA GLU A 115 -17.01 11.47 -1.08
C GLU A 115 -17.08 12.41 0.15
N ALA A 116 -16.88 11.85 1.35
CA ALA A 116 -16.91 12.63 2.59
C ALA A 116 -15.54 13.24 2.97
N GLY A 117 -14.47 13.04 2.19
CA GLY A 117 -13.13 13.52 2.49
C GLY A 117 -12.48 12.92 3.76
N THR A 118 -13.10 11.89 4.35
CA THR A 118 -12.66 11.28 5.62
C THR A 118 -11.72 10.10 5.47
N LYS A 119 -11.56 9.59 4.25
CA LYS A 119 -10.69 8.45 3.92
C LYS A 119 -9.88 8.77 2.68
N ALA A 120 -8.60 8.48 2.76
CA ALA A 120 -7.68 8.58 1.63
C ALA A 120 -7.15 7.20 1.26
N ILE A 121 -6.82 7.03 -0.02
CA ILE A 121 -6.19 5.83 -0.57
C ILE A 121 -4.73 6.16 -0.84
N VAL A 122 -3.83 5.31 -0.36
CA VAL A 122 -2.41 5.33 -0.71
C VAL A 122 -2.15 4.13 -1.62
N TYR A 123 -1.75 4.38 -2.85
CA TYR A 123 -1.36 3.34 -3.79
C TYR A 123 0.10 2.99 -3.58
N VAL A 124 0.39 1.72 -3.37
CA VAL A 124 1.76 1.22 -3.29
C VAL A 124 2.07 0.48 -4.58
N THR A 125 3.04 0.97 -5.33
CA THR A 125 3.53 0.35 -6.56
C THR A 125 4.85 -0.35 -6.30
N GLN A 126 5.04 -1.49 -6.93
CA GLN A 126 6.25 -2.30 -6.82
C GLN A 126 6.58 -2.92 -8.18
N PRO A 127 7.86 -3.17 -8.50
CA PRO A 127 8.23 -3.89 -9.71
C PRO A 127 7.73 -5.33 -9.66
N TYR A 128 7.68 -5.95 -10.84
CA TYR A 128 7.36 -7.37 -10.90
C TYR A 128 8.39 -8.19 -10.12
N MET A 129 7.93 -8.99 -9.17
CA MET A 129 8.78 -9.82 -8.32
C MET A 129 8.15 -11.19 -8.07
N ASN A 130 8.96 -12.12 -7.58
CA ASN A 130 8.47 -13.44 -7.19
C ASN A 130 7.49 -13.32 -6.01
N LEU A 131 6.43 -14.15 -6.00
CA LEU A 131 5.40 -14.16 -4.96
C LEU A 131 5.96 -14.34 -3.55
N ASN A 132 7.07 -15.08 -3.38
CA ASN A 132 7.70 -15.23 -2.07
C ASN A 132 8.30 -13.91 -1.57
N VAL A 133 8.97 -13.15 -2.45
CA VAL A 133 9.53 -11.83 -2.14
C VAL A 133 8.39 -10.83 -1.89
N ALA A 134 7.37 -10.87 -2.73
CA ALA A 134 6.17 -10.06 -2.57
C ALA A 134 5.44 -10.32 -1.25
N GLY A 135 5.47 -11.58 -0.76
CA GLY A 135 4.92 -11.94 0.55
C GLY A 135 5.66 -11.29 1.71
N VAL A 136 7.00 -11.31 1.66
CA VAL A 136 7.84 -10.65 2.68
C VAL A 136 7.60 -9.15 2.67
N LEU A 137 7.55 -8.53 1.49
CA LEU A 137 7.29 -7.11 1.34
C LEU A 137 5.89 -6.72 1.88
N ARG A 138 4.86 -7.53 1.59
CA ARG A 138 3.53 -7.31 2.16
C ARG A 138 3.56 -7.34 3.68
N ASP A 139 4.22 -8.34 4.27
CA ASP A 139 4.28 -8.50 5.73
C ASP A 139 5.04 -7.33 6.37
N GLU A 140 6.04 -6.77 5.71
CA GLU A 140 6.77 -5.58 6.14
C GLU A 140 5.88 -4.33 6.09
N ILE A 141 5.14 -4.12 4.99
CA ILE A 141 4.18 -3.01 4.87
C ILE A 141 3.05 -3.15 5.90
N ASP A 142 2.48 -4.35 6.06
CA ASP A 142 1.43 -4.61 7.05
C ASP A 142 1.95 -4.41 8.49
N GLY A 143 3.25 -4.67 8.72
CA GLY A 143 3.94 -4.32 9.97
C GLY A 143 3.90 -2.82 10.24
N ILE A 144 4.27 -1.99 9.26
CA ILE A 144 4.21 -0.53 9.36
C ILE A 144 2.76 -0.06 9.61
N LEU A 145 1.79 -0.63 8.89
CA LEU A 145 0.38 -0.27 9.02
C LEU A 145 -0.22 -0.68 10.37
N SER A 146 0.29 -1.74 10.99
CA SER A 146 -0.18 -2.21 12.30
C SER A 146 0.40 -1.44 13.48
N GLU A 147 1.47 -0.68 13.28
CA GLU A 147 2.04 0.24 14.27
C GLU A 147 1.17 1.50 14.42
N GLU A 148 -0.12 1.34 14.71
CA GLU A 148 -1.12 2.42 14.84
C GLU A 148 -0.69 3.57 15.78
N GLN A 149 0.22 3.33 16.70
CA GLN A 149 0.71 4.34 17.65
C GLN A 149 1.58 5.43 16.99
N ALA A 150 2.02 5.24 15.75
CA ALA A 150 2.84 6.20 15.03
C ALA A 150 2.02 7.30 14.31
N LEU A 151 0.72 7.09 14.15
CA LEU A 151 -0.16 7.99 13.40
C LEU A 151 -1.25 8.55 14.31
N PRO A 152 -1.06 9.73 14.92
CA PRO A 152 -2.06 10.33 15.78
C PRO A 152 -3.36 10.57 15.00
N ASP A 153 -4.48 10.20 15.59
CA ASP A 153 -5.85 10.42 15.10
C ASP A 153 -6.20 9.77 13.75
N THR A 154 -5.35 8.86 13.23
CA THR A 154 -5.57 8.22 11.94
C THR A 154 -5.65 6.70 12.12
N ARG A 155 -6.58 6.05 11.40
CA ARG A 155 -6.67 4.58 11.33
C ARG A 155 -6.27 4.11 9.94
N THR A 156 -5.33 3.18 9.90
CA THR A 156 -4.93 2.50 8.68
C THR A 156 -5.65 1.16 8.54
N SER A 157 -5.90 0.74 7.31
CA SER A 157 -6.30 -0.63 7.00
C SER A 157 -5.10 -1.41 6.50
N LEU A 158 -5.11 -2.72 6.65
CA LEU A 158 -4.10 -3.60 6.04
C LEU A 158 -4.07 -3.41 4.53
N LEU A 159 -2.93 -3.76 3.94
CA LEU A 159 -2.72 -3.68 2.49
C LEU A 159 -3.78 -4.52 1.77
N THR A 160 -4.44 -3.92 0.78
CA THR A 160 -5.48 -4.56 -0.03
C THR A 160 -5.18 -4.38 -1.52
N GLY A 161 -5.82 -5.17 -2.36
CA GLY A 161 -5.62 -5.10 -3.82
C GLY A 161 -5.26 -6.45 -4.42
N GLY A 162 -4.84 -6.43 -5.69
CA GLY A 162 -4.59 -7.66 -6.46
C GLY A 162 -3.49 -8.54 -5.89
N LEU A 163 -2.38 -7.94 -5.42
CA LEU A 163 -1.26 -8.70 -4.90
C LEU A 163 -1.55 -9.36 -3.55
N PRO A 164 -2.00 -8.65 -2.48
CA PRO A 164 -2.35 -9.28 -1.22
C PRO A 164 -3.38 -10.39 -1.37
N VAL A 165 -4.42 -10.15 -2.18
CA VAL A 165 -5.44 -11.17 -2.49
C VAL A 165 -4.84 -12.39 -3.20
N SER A 166 -3.93 -12.18 -4.17
CA SER A 166 -3.22 -13.26 -4.83
C SER A 166 -2.38 -14.09 -3.86
N LEU A 167 -1.69 -13.45 -2.92
CA LEU A 167 -0.87 -14.11 -1.90
C LEU A 167 -1.73 -14.94 -0.96
N ASP A 168 -2.86 -14.40 -0.50
CA ASP A 168 -3.78 -15.11 0.39
C ASP A 168 -4.43 -16.30 -0.32
N ILE A 169 -4.84 -16.13 -1.58
CA ILE A 169 -5.35 -17.24 -2.41
C ILE A 169 -4.27 -18.31 -2.60
N ASN A 170 -3.04 -17.90 -2.94
CA ASN A 170 -1.95 -18.84 -3.15
C ASN A 170 -1.63 -19.65 -1.88
N LYS A 171 -1.59 -18.98 -0.73
CA LYS A 171 -1.41 -19.64 0.58
C LYS A 171 -2.56 -20.62 0.87
N GLY A 172 -3.81 -20.20 0.70
CA GLY A 172 -4.97 -21.04 0.89
C GLY A 172 -4.99 -22.27 -0.03
N ILE A 173 -4.58 -22.10 -1.30
CA ILE A 173 -4.43 -23.19 -2.26
C ILE A 173 -3.35 -24.18 -1.80
N HIS A 174 -2.18 -23.67 -1.38
CA HIS A 174 -1.08 -24.53 -0.94
C HIS A 174 -1.45 -25.38 0.27
N ASP A 175 -2.09 -24.79 1.27
CA ASP A 175 -2.55 -25.48 2.47
C ASP A 175 -3.62 -26.55 2.14
N THR A 176 -4.59 -26.17 1.30
CA THR A 176 -5.68 -27.06 0.89
C THR A 176 -5.16 -28.18 -0.02
N GLN A 177 -4.20 -27.90 -0.90
CA GLN A 177 -3.62 -28.88 -1.81
C GLN A 177 -2.92 -30.01 -1.05
N ASN A 178 -2.10 -29.67 -0.06
CA ASN A 178 -1.40 -30.69 0.74
C ASN A 178 -2.41 -31.63 1.44
N GLN A 179 -3.42 -31.06 2.07
CA GLN A 179 -4.45 -31.85 2.74
C GLN A 179 -5.24 -32.74 1.76
N THR A 180 -5.69 -32.16 0.66
CA THR A 180 -6.46 -32.87 -0.37
C THR A 180 -5.62 -33.98 -1.02
N THR A 181 -4.35 -33.75 -1.30
CA THR A 181 -3.44 -34.76 -1.88
C THR A 181 -3.30 -35.96 -0.96
N ILE A 182 -3.08 -35.74 0.34
CA ILE A 182 -2.98 -36.83 1.32
C ILE A 182 -4.26 -37.65 1.40
N ILE A 183 -5.42 -36.98 1.48
CA ILE A 183 -6.72 -37.63 1.55
C ILE A 183 -6.97 -38.45 0.28
N THR A 184 -6.69 -37.88 -0.91
CA THR A 184 -6.85 -38.55 -2.19
C THR A 184 -5.96 -39.79 -2.31
N LEU A 185 -4.70 -39.71 -1.85
CA LEU A 185 -3.78 -40.85 -1.80
C LEU A 185 -4.31 -41.98 -0.95
N ILE A 186 -4.86 -41.69 0.23
CA ILE A 186 -5.43 -42.69 1.13
C ILE A 186 -6.63 -43.37 0.44
N ILE A 187 -7.56 -42.58 -0.08
CA ILE A 187 -8.77 -43.12 -0.74
C ILE A 187 -8.35 -43.96 -1.95
N LEU A 188 -7.45 -43.49 -2.80
CA LEU A 188 -6.96 -44.21 -3.98
C LEU A 188 -6.32 -45.56 -3.57
N THR A 189 -5.48 -45.52 -2.52
CA THR A 189 -4.86 -46.75 -2.00
C THR A 189 -5.88 -47.76 -1.54
N ILE A 190 -6.94 -47.35 -0.83
CA ILE A 190 -8.01 -48.22 -0.36
C ILE A 190 -8.73 -48.83 -1.57
N VAL A 191 -9.10 -48.00 -2.56
CA VAL A 191 -9.81 -48.47 -3.77
C VAL A 191 -8.95 -49.48 -4.54
N LEU A 192 -7.66 -49.22 -4.73
CA LEU A 192 -6.76 -50.15 -5.44
C LEU A 192 -6.59 -51.48 -4.67
N CYS A 193 -6.45 -51.43 -3.35
CA CYS A 193 -6.40 -52.65 -2.54
C CYS A 193 -7.69 -53.50 -2.67
N PHE A 194 -8.83 -52.83 -2.80
CA PHE A 194 -10.12 -53.50 -2.98
C PHE A 194 -10.25 -54.12 -4.39
N VAL A 195 -9.86 -53.37 -5.41
CA VAL A 195 -9.88 -53.84 -6.83
C VAL A 195 -8.94 -55.02 -7.04
N PHE A 196 -7.73 -54.97 -6.53
CA PHE A 196 -6.77 -56.06 -6.66
C PHE A 196 -6.98 -57.22 -5.67
N LYS A 197 -7.92 -57.07 -4.75
CA LYS A 197 -8.16 -58.04 -3.66
C LYS A 197 -6.89 -58.46 -2.91
N SER A 198 -5.89 -57.60 -2.89
CA SER A 198 -4.57 -57.82 -2.31
C SER A 198 -3.94 -56.49 -1.91
N ILE A 199 -3.64 -56.37 -0.62
CA ILE A 199 -2.98 -55.16 -0.07
C ILE A 199 -1.60 -54.99 -0.70
N ARG A 200 -0.84 -56.03 -0.94
CA ARG A 200 0.50 -55.96 -1.53
C ARG A 200 0.45 -55.40 -2.95
N LEU A 201 -0.44 -55.90 -3.80
CA LEU A 201 -0.58 -55.41 -5.18
C LEU A 201 -1.13 -53.97 -5.22
N GLY A 202 -2.08 -53.63 -4.35
CA GLY A 202 -2.55 -52.26 -4.23
C GLY A 202 -1.43 -51.27 -3.86
N LEU A 203 -0.56 -51.65 -2.90
CA LEU A 203 0.56 -50.80 -2.50
C LEU A 203 1.63 -50.65 -3.60
N TYR A 204 1.94 -51.74 -4.30
CA TYR A 204 2.91 -51.67 -5.42
C TYR A 204 2.40 -50.79 -6.56
N SER A 205 1.11 -50.76 -6.84
CA SER A 205 0.53 -49.93 -7.90
C SER A 205 0.54 -48.45 -7.54
N MET A 206 0.66 -48.10 -6.24
CA MET A 206 0.77 -46.71 -5.77
C MET A 206 2.18 -46.12 -5.90
N ILE A 207 3.22 -46.95 -6.07
CA ILE A 207 4.61 -46.46 -6.14
C ILE A 207 4.81 -45.41 -7.26
N PRO A 208 4.35 -45.61 -8.51
CA PRO A 208 4.49 -44.61 -9.56
C PRO A 208 3.80 -43.29 -9.20
N VAL A 209 2.60 -43.35 -8.62
CA VAL A 209 1.85 -42.18 -8.22
C VAL A 209 2.57 -41.42 -7.12
N ALA A 210 3.09 -42.11 -6.12
CA ALA A 210 3.87 -41.50 -5.04
C ALA A 210 5.14 -40.82 -5.57
N VAL A 211 5.83 -41.44 -6.53
CA VAL A 211 7.02 -40.85 -7.17
C VAL A 211 6.66 -39.53 -7.89
N VAL A 212 5.56 -39.50 -8.64
CA VAL A 212 5.13 -38.28 -9.33
C VAL A 212 4.79 -37.18 -8.32
N ILE A 213 4.08 -37.50 -7.25
CA ILE A 213 3.73 -36.53 -6.19
C ILE A 213 4.96 -35.95 -5.52
N LEU A 214 5.96 -36.78 -5.19
CA LEU A 214 7.20 -36.34 -4.57
C LEU A 214 8.09 -35.53 -5.55
N TRP A 215 8.02 -35.84 -6.83
CA TRP A 215 8.83 -35.16 -7.82
C TRP A 215 8.27 -33.79 -8.22
N GLN A 216 6.96 -33.60 -8.14
CA GLN A 216 6.32 -32.34 -8.48
C GLN A 216 6.90 -31.13 -7.69
N PRO A 217 6.98 -31.12 -6.36
CA PRO A 217 7.58 -30.02 -5.61
C PRO A 217 9.08 -29.89 -5.87
N LEU A 218 9.80 -30.99 -6.11
CA LEU A 218 11.24 -30.98 -6.43
C LEU A 218 11.52 -30.30 -7.78
N LEU A 219 10.68 -30.53 -8.77
CA LEU A 219 10.78 -29.89 -10.09
C LEU A 219 10.41 -28.41 -10.03
N MET A 220 9.51 -28.01 -9.12
CA MET A 220 9.12 -26.63 -8.96
C MET A 220 10.12 -25.78 -8.16
N GLN A 221 10.89 -26.41 -7.25
CA GLN A 221 11.91 -25.73 -6.45
C GLN A 221 13.11 -25.27 -7.27
N ASN A 222 13.45 -25.99 -8.33
CA ASN A 222 14.70 -25.79 -9.06
C ASN A 222 14.66 -24.66 -10.12
N PRO A 223 13.54 -24.34 -10.78
CA PRO A 223 13.47 -23.27 -11.80
C PRO A 223 12.82 -21.98 -11.29
N ASP A 224 12.75 -21.67 -10.00
CA ASP A 224 12.03 -20.49 -9.47
C ASP A 224 10.57 -20.36 -9.93
N VAL A 225 9.95 -21.46 -10.31
CA VAL A 225 8.55 -21.48 -10.70
C VAL A 225 7.69 -21.38 -9.46
N SER A 226 7.07 -20.23 -9.27
CA SER A 226 6.12 -20.04 -8.17
C SER A 226 4.93 -20.99 -8.32
N ILE A 227 4.55 -21.63 -7.22
CA ILE A 227 3.31 -22.38 -7.14
C ILE A 227 2.17 -21.40 -7.34
N ASN A 228 1.46 -21.52 -8.43
CA ASN A 228 0.29 -20.71 -8.75
C ASN A 228 -0.89 -21.62 -9.15
N ILE A 229 -2.04 -21.02 -9.37
CA ILE A 229 -3.26 -21.74 -9.76
C ILE A 229 -3.03 -22.69 -10.95
N PHE A 230 -2.20 -22.30 -11.93
CA PHE A 230 -1.92 -23.11 -13.12
C PHE A 230 -1.05 -24.33 -12.80
N THR A 231 -0.03 -24.17 -11.96
CA THR A 231 0.84 -25.28 -11.56
C THR A 231 0.09 -26.31 -10.69
N VAL A 232 -0.87 -25.84 -9.89
CA VAL A 232 -1.78 -26.72 -9.12
C VAL A 232 -2.75 -27.45 -10.05
N MET A 233 -3.31 -26.77 -11.05
CA MET A 233 -4.19 -27.41 -12.04
C MET A 233 -3.47 -28.49 -12.84
N ILE A 234 -2.20 -28.27 -13.21
CA ILE A 234 -1.38 -29.32 -13.89
C ILE A 234 -1.25 -30.54 -12.98
N GLY A 235 -0.98 -30.33 -11.69
CA GLY A 235 -0.93 -31.42 -10.71
C GLY A 235 -2.24 -32.21 -10.66
N THR A 236 -3.39 -31.54 -10.57
CA THR A 236 -4.69 -32.21 -10.53
C THR A 236 -5.03 -32.96 -11.82
N ILE A 237 -4.62 -32.43 -12.99
CA ILE A 237 -4.80 -33.12 -14.28
C ILE A 237 -3.95 -34.40 -14.33
N VAL A 238 -2.70 -34.34 -13.88
CA VAL A 238 -1.81 -35.53 -13.84
C VAL A 238 -2.36 -36.63 -12.94
N PHE A 239 -3.09 -36.27 -11.86
CA PHE A 239 -3.75 -37.25 -10.98
C PHE A 239 -5.13 -37.71 -11.44
N GLY A 240 -5.78 -36.91 -12.29
CA GLY A 240 -7.15 -37.17 -12.74
C GLY A 240 -7.27 -37.94 -14.05
N ILE A 241 -6.16 -38.13 -14.76
CA ILE A 241 -6.06 -38.97 -15.97
C ILE A 241 -5.38 -40.28 -15.60
#